data_84d188e2fddc89be515aa55015efbdf0
#
_entry.id   84d188e2fddc89be515aa55015efbdf0
#
_cell.length_a   1.000
_cell.length_b   1.000
_cell.length_c   1.000
_cell.angle_alpha   90.00
_cell.angle_beta   90.00
_cell.angle_gamma   90.00
#
_symmetry.space_group_name_H-M   'P 1'
#
loop_
_entity.id
_entity.type
_entity.pdbx_description
1 polymer ?
#
loop_
_entity_poly.entity_id
_entity_poly.type
_entity_poly.pdbx_seq_one_letter_code
_entity_poly.pdbx_strand_id
1 'polypeptide(L)'
;MTLKISIKTPPILYLIPNRAFMNKKILASLVATSSILMSVGIAHADESLSPLPKISDEWRFEITPYLWGSGVTSTLSYNDRYIDTAKLSTSNVLGDLKSGGMITAEAHKGNWGIFGDIVSATLQTTGSGNVVIPTRTYGNVPAAVADKITLQQNMITGAVTYTVLNNQNAYVDGLVGARGITATATTSVDLSAFGLSRATVDSKSISTIDPIVGLKGRYRIADTTWYVPFYGDIGSGGGTTNVTWQGIIGVGKTFEKWVDASLAYRYMYYDMKSDGLLQKTTFKGPQLAVTFKF
;
A
#
# COMPACT_ATOMS: atom_id res chain seq x y z
N MET A 1 22.52 -28.91 30.60
CA MET A 1 21.29 -29.67 30.35
C MET A 1 20.43 -28.78 29.47
N THR A 2 20.43 -28.99 28.14
CA THR A 2 19.87 -28.10 27.14
C THR A 2 18.41 -28.46 26.94
N LEU A 3 17.49 -27.60 27.36
CA LEU A 3 16.05 -27.79 27.16
C LEU A 3 15.72 -27.47 25.70
N LYS A 4 15.55 -28.48 24.85
CA LYS A 4 14.99 -28.34 23.52
C LYS A 4 13.46 -28.18 23.64
N ILE A 5 12.96 -26.96 23.63
CA ILE A 5 11.55 -26.70 23.42
C ILE A 5 11.32 -26.67 21.91
N SER A 6 10.74 -27.74 21.38
CA SER A 6 10.31 -27.81 19.98
C SER A 6 8.98 -27.03 19.84
N ILE A 7 9.04 -25.78 19.49
CA ILE A 7 7.86 -25.01 19.10
C ILE A 7 7.62 -25.33 17.62
N LYS A 8 6.60 -26.15 17.33
CA LYS A 8 6.05 -26.26 15.98
C LYS A 8 5.51 -24.88 15.61
N THR A 9 6.22 -24.21 14.72
CA THR A 9 5.81 -22.90 14.18
C THR A 9 4.50 -23.05 13.41
N PRO A 10 3.41 -22.40 13.81
CA PRO A 10 2.22 -22.28 12.99
C PRO A 10 2.49 -21.32 11.82
N PRO A 11 1.78 -21.44 10.70
CA PRO A 11 1.89 -20.53 9.57
C PRO A 11 1.55 -19.09 10.01
N ILE A 12 2.21 -18.11 9.41
CA ILE A 12 2.27 -16.68 9.74
C ILE A 12 0.91 -16.00 10.03
N LEU A 13 -0.19 -16.63 9.68
CA LEU A 13 -1.54 -16.03 9.78
C LEU A 13 -2.23 -16.19 11.15
N TYR A 14 -1.65 -16.96 12.09
CA TYR A 14 -2.30 -17.23 13.39
C TYR A 14 -2.04 -16.21 14.48
N LEU A 15 -1.30 -15.13 14.20
CA LEU A 15 -0.89 -14.15 15.22
C LEU A 15 -1.50 -12.75 15.01
N ILE A 16 -2.78 -12.67 14.65
CA ILE A 16 -3.53 -11.42 14.82
C ILE A 16 -4.41 -11.61 16.06
N PRO A 17 -4.05 -11.08 17.22
CA PRO A 17 -4.92 -11.16 18.38
C PRO A 17 -6.16 -10.30 18.15
N ASN A 18 -7.32 -10.92 18.27
CA ASN A 18 -8.61 -10.28 18.30
C ASN A 18 -8.73 -9.49 19.63
N ARG A 19 -8.24 -8.26 19.68
CA ARG A 19 -8.41 -7.37 20.83
C ARG A 19 -8.89 -6.00 20.38
N ALA A 20 -10.20 -5.82 20.55
CA ALA A 20 -10.82 -4.52 20.73
C ALA A 20 -10.43 -3.97 22.11
N PHE A 21 -9.47 -3.05 22.17
CA PHE A 21 -9.40 -2.03 23.23
C PHE A 21 -8.71 -0.79 22.65
N MET A 22 -9.50 0.23 22.50
CA MET A 22 -9.13 1.48 21.88
C MET A 22 -8.87 2.54 22.94
N ASN A 23 -7.69 3.13 22.95
CA ASN A 23 -7.49 4.43 23.57
C ASN A 23 -7.54 5.53 22.48
N LYS A 24 -8.62 6.32 22.57
CA LYS A 24 -8.83 7.55 21.81
C LYS A 24 -7.91 8.65 22.36
N LYS A 25 -6.78 8.91 21.73
CA LYS A 25 -6.07 10.22 21.75
C LYS A 25 -4.85 10.09 20.84
N ILE A 26 -4.94 10.54 19.61
CA ILE A 26 -3.89 11.18 18.77
C ILE A 26 -4.56 11.45 17.41
N LEU A 27 -5.30 12.53 17.37
CA LEU A 27 -5.78 13.11 16.13
C LEU A 27 -5.56 14.62 16.19
N ALA A 28 -4.32 15.05 16.40
CA ALA A 28 -3.99 16.46 16.33
C ALA A 28 -2.47 16.64 16.26
N SER A 29 -1.85 16.37 15.13
CA SER A 29 -0.56 17.02 14.78
C SER A 29 -0.08 16.59 13.39
N LEU A 30 -0.81 16.94 12.35
CA LEU A 30 -0.28 16.92 10.97
C LEU A 30 -0.90 18.04 10.11
N VAL A 31 -0.99 19.23 10.70
CA VAL A 31 -1.29 20.47 9.97
C VAL A 31 -0.35 21.53 10.51
N ALA A 32 0.90 21.52 10.08
CA ALA A 32 1.79 22.68 10.12
C ALA A 32 3.10 22.31 9.41
N THR A 33 3.19 22.55 8.13
CA THR A 33 4.38 23.07 7.41
C THR A 33 4.12 23.05 5.91
N SER A 34 3.39 24.04 5.44
CA SER A 34 3.40 24.39 4.00
C SER A 34 3.08 25.87 3.82
N SER A 35 4.00 26.68 4.31
CA SER A 35 4.06 28.09 3.95
C SER A 35 5.49 28.33 3.50
N ILE A 36 5.73 28.29 2.20
CA ILE A 36 6.80 28.98 1.45
C ILE A 36 6.67 28.53 0.00
N LEU A 37 6.30 29.49 -0.82
CA LEU A 37 6.60 29.77 -2.22
C LEU A 37 5.37 30.27 -2.97
N MET A 38 4.98 31.48 -2.64
CA MET A 38 4.23 32.35 -3.55
C MET A 38 5.14 33.53 -3.89
N SER A 39 5.64 33.53 -5.11
CA SER A 39 5.86 34.73 -5.93
C SER A 39 6.72 34.43 -7.15
N VAL A 40 6.11 34.10 -8.26
CA VAL A 40 6.53 34.57 -9.58
C VAL A 40 5.27 34.70 -10.43
N GLY A 41 4.69 35.88 -10.44
CA GLY A 41 3.69 36.26 -11.41
C GLY A 41 4.39 36.57 -12.74
N ILE A 42 4.21 35.71 -13.73
CA ILE A 42 4.41 36.09 -15.14
C ILE A 42 3.04 35.96 -15.79
N ALA A 43 2.46 37.14 -16.10
CA ALA A 43 1.26 37.23 -16.91
C ALA A 43 1.56 36.69 -18.30
N HIS A 44 1.08 35.49 -18.61
CA HIS A 44 1.00 34.94 -19.94
C HIS A 44 -0.49 34.86 -20.32
N ALA A 45 -0.77 35.17 -21.59
CA ALA A 45 -2.09 35.13 -22.19
C ALA A 45 -2.86 33.87 -21.78
N ASP A 46 -4.12 34.06 -21.45
CA ASP A 46 -5.08 33.13 -20.85
C ASP A 46 -5.30 31.89 -21.76
N GLU A 47 -4.39 30.97 -21.75
CA GLU A 47 -4.63 29.62 -22.26
C GLU A 47 -5.49 28.89 -21.21
N SER A 48 -6.75 28.63 -21.56
CA SER A 48 -7.71 28.01 -20.65
C SER A 48 -7.10 26.77 -19.98
N LEU A 49 -7.09 26.76 -18.65
CA LEU A 49 -6.61 25.64 -17.83
C LEU A 49 -7.34 24.34 -18.23
N SER A 50 -6.61 23.39 -18.81
CA SER A 50 -7.12 22.07 -19.14
C SER A 50 -6.61 21.01 -18.14
N PRO A 51 -7.48 20.14 -17.61
CA PRO A 51 -7.07 19.03 -16.77
C PRO A 51 -6.46 17.86 -17.57
N LEU A 52 -6.58 17.91 -18.90
CA LEU A 52 -6.07 16.86 -19.77
C LEU A 52 -4.64 17.17 -20.21
N PRO A 53 -3.73 16.16 -20.18
CA PRO A 53 -2.41 16.31 -20.73
C PRO A 53 -2.44 16.57 -22.23
N LYS A 54 -1.52 17.39 -22.71
CA LYS A 54 -1.31 17.59 -24.16
C LYS A 54 -0.21 16.64 -24.64
N ILE A 55 -0.38 16.08 -25.84
CA ILE A 55 0.70 15.36 -26.52
C ILE A 55 1.67 16.41 -27.05
N SER A 56 2.96 16.25 -26.73
CA SER A 56 4.03 17.14 -27.16
C SER A 56 5.27 16.31 -27.50
N ASP A 57 6.06 16.75 -28.46
CA ASP A 57 7.38 16.19 -28.78
C ASP A 57 8.44 16.53 -27.73
N GLU A 58 8.11 17.41 -26.78
CA GLU A 58 8.93 17.72 -25.63
C GLU A 58 8.63 16.75 -24.48
N TRP A 59 9.60 16.55 -23.59
CA TRP A 59 9.41 15.77 -22.39
C TRP A 59 8.47 16.47 -21.42
N ARG A 60 7.49 15.72 -20.93
CA ARG A 60 6.57 16.11 -19.85
C ARG A 60 6.77 15.15 -18.69
N PHE A 61 6.91 15.69 -17.49
CA PHE A 61 7.08 14.91 -16.26
C PHE A 61 5.94 15.20 -15.30
N GLU A 62 5.47 14.17 -14.60
CA GLU A 62 4.50 14.29 -13.52
C GLU A 62 5.02 13.51 -12.31
N ILE A 63 4.94 14.13 -11.11
CA ILE A 63 5.26 13.48 -9.84
C ILE A 63 4.04 13.64 -8.93
N THR A 64 3.55 12.53 -8.41
CA THR A 64 2.32 12.48 -7.62
C THR A 64 2.57 11.79 -6.29
N PRO A 65 2.99 12.50 -5.22
CA PRO A 65 2.88 11.99 -3.87
C PRO A 65 1.40 11.79 -3.50
N TYR A 66 1.13 10.71 -2.77
CA TYR A 66 -0.24 10.42 -2.34
C TYR A 66 -0.29 9.68 -1.01
N LEU A 67 -1.46 9.70 -0.39
CA LEU A 67 -1.81 8.92 0.79
C LEU A 67 -2.95 7.96 0.43
N TRP A 68 -2.79 6.69 0.76
CA TRP A 68 -3.81 5.68 0.57
C TRP A 68 -4.21 5.07 1.91
N GLY A 69 -5.40 5.42 2.39
CA GLY A 69 -6.00 4.87 3.60
C GLY A 69 -6.59 3.49 3.35
N SER A 70 -5.73 2.49 3.18
CA SER A 70 -6.12 1.13 2.80
C SER A 70 -6.55 0.32 4.02
N GLY A 71 -7.75 -0.27 3.97
CA GLY A 71 -8.10 -1.44 4.77
C GLY A 71 -7.64 -2.71 4.08
N VAL A 72 -7.39 -3.78 4.85
CA VAL A 72 -6.88 -5.07 4.35
C VAL A 72 -7.83 -6.19 4.75
N THR A 73 -8.17 -7.07 3.81
CA THR A 73 -8.85 -8.33 4.08
C THR A 73 -8.04 -9.45 3.42
N SER A 74 -7.61 -10.42 4.20
CA SER A 74 -6.85 -11.57 3.72
C SER A 74 -7.54 -12.86 4.15
N THR A 75 -7.90 -13.70 3.18
CA THR A 75 -8.51 -15.01 3.38
C THR A 75 -7.51 -16.10 3.04
N LEU A 76 -7.33 -17.05 3.94
CA LEU A 76 -6.42 -18.17 3.81
C LEU A 76 -7.19 -19.47 3.67
N SER A 77 -6.79 -20.30 2.71
CA SER A 77 -7.29 -21.66 2.52
C SER A 77 -6.13 -22.63 2.26
N TYR A 78 -6.28 -23.89 2.60
CA TYR A 78 -5.31 -24.95 2.33
C TYR A 78 -6.01 -26.16 1.71
N ASN A 79 -5.55 -26.60 0.54
CA ASN A 79 -6.18 -27.65 -0.26
C ASN A 79 -7.70 -27.43 -0.40
N ASP A 80 -8.09 -26.22 -0.79
CA ASP A 80 -9.47 -25.75 -0.98
C ASP A 80 -10.34 -25.71 0.30
N ARG A 81 -9.75 -25.98 1.47
CA ARG A 81 -10.43 -25.84 2.75
C ARG A 81 -10.13 -24.47 3.35
N TYR A 82 -11.18 -23.73 3.66
CA TYR A 82 -11.08 -22.46 4.38
C TYR A 82 -10.38 -22.66 5.74
N ILE A 83 -9.41 -21.79 6.06
CA ILE A 83 -8.73 -21.75 7.34
C ILE A 83 -9.22 -20.55 8.16
N ASP A 84 -9.03 -19.31 7.66
CA ASP A 84 -9.35 -18.09 8.40
C ASP A 84 -9.41 -16.86 7.47
N THR A 85 -10.03 -15.79 7.99
CA THR A 85 -10.03 -14.47 7.34
C THR A 85 -9.63 -13.38 8.33
N ALA A 86 -8.49 -12.75 8.07
CA ALA A 86 -8.02 -11.57 8.78
C ALA A 86 -8.57 -10.30 8.14
N LYS A 87 -9.07 -9.37 8.96
CA LYS A 87 -9.57 -8.05 8.53
C LYS A 87 -8.93 -6.95 9.36
N LEU A 88 -8.31 -5.99 8.69
CA LEU A 88 -7.83 -4.75 9.27
C LEU A 88 -8.59 -3.59 8.64
N SER A 89 -9.26 -2.79 9.44
CA SER A 89 -9.91 -1.56 8.96
C SER A 89 -8.86 -0.50 8.61
N THR A 90 -9.23 0.48 7.79
CA THR A 90 -8.37 1.63 7.51
C THR A 90 -7.90 2.34 8.79
N SER A 91 -8.77 2.46 9.79
CA SER A 91 -8.40 3.07 11.09
C SER A 91 -7.36 2.26 11.85
N ASN A 92 -7.42 0.93 11.81
CA ASN A 92 -6.43 0.06 12.43
C ASN A 92 -5.09 0.17 11.69
N VAL A 93 -5.11 0.13 10.36
CA VAL A 93 -3.90 0.29 9.53
C VAL A 93 -3.22 1.63 9.79
N LEU A 94 -3.99 2.73 9.85
CA LEU A 94 -3.46 4.05 10.15
C LEU A 94 -2.98 4.19 11.61
N GLY A 95 -3.64 3.51 12.56
CA GLY A 95 -3.25 3.50 13.98
C GLY A 95 -1.93 2.76 14.22
N ASP A 96 -1.69 1.68 13.48
CA ASP A 96 -0.48 0.85 13.60
C ASP A 96 0.63 1.30 12.62
N LEU A 97 0.38 2.32 11.79
CA LEU A 97 1.34 2.80 10.80
C LEU A 97 2.53 3.48 11.50
N LYS A 98 3.70 2.84 11.40
CA LYS A 98 4.96 3.37 11.90
C LYS A 98 5.62 4.31 10.89
N SER A 99 5.61 3.94 9.62
CA SER A 99 6.15 4.72 8.52
C SER A 99 5.52 4.30 7.21
N GLY A 100 5.45 5.21 6.26
CA GLY A 100 4.96 4.93 4.92
C GLY A 100 5.26 6.06 3.95
N GLY A 101 5.38 5.72 2.68
CA GLY A 101 5.55 6.67 1.59
C GLY A 101 4.94 6.10 0.31
N MET A 102 4.25 6.95 -0.43
CA MET A 102 3.57 6.56 -1.65
C MET A 102 3.77 7.65 -2.70
N ILE A 103 4.25 7.25 -3.86
CA ILE A 103 4.58 8.18 -4.93
C ILE A 103 4.40 7.53 -6.29
N THR A 104 3.82 8.26 -7.22
CA THR A 104 3.79 7.91 -8.64
C THR A 104 4.64 8.91 -9.40
N ALA A 105 5.35 8.44 -10.41
CA ALA A 105 6.12 9.27 -11.33
C ALA A 105 5.83 8.85 -12.77
N GLU A 106 5.75 9.85 -13.67
CA GLU A 106 5.50 9.64 -15.08
C GLU A 106 6.41 10.54 -15.93
N ALA A 107 6.82 10.03 -17.07
CA ALA A 107 7.50 10.81 -18.11
C ALA A 107 6.93 10.43 -19.46
N HIS A 108 6.58 11.44 -20.29
CA HIS A 108 6.00 11.26 -21.61
C HIS A 108 6.74 12.08 -22.65
N LYS A 109 6.86 11.53 -23.86
CA LYS A 109 7.30 12.23 -25.08
C LYS A 109 6.50 11.72 -26.26
N GLY A 110 5.80 12.61 -26.96
CA GLY A 110 4.84 12.21 -27.98
C GLY A 110 3.75 11.33 -27.37
N ASN A 111 3.46 10.20 -28.01
CA ASN A 111 2.47 9.22 -27.53
C ASN A 111 3.06 8.20 -26.54
N TRP A 112 4.37 8.15 -26.34
CA TRP A 112 5.01 7.19 -25.47
C TRP A 112 5.29 7.77 -24.10
N GLY A 113 5.18 6.91 -23.08
CA GLY A 113 5.53 7.27 -21.73
C GLY A 113 6.06 6.09 -20.93
N ILE A 114 6.57 6.43 -19.75
CA ILE A 114 6.91 5.49 -18.69
C ILE A 114 6.16 5.89 -17.43
N PHE A 115 5.72 4.90 -16.67
CA PHE A 115 4.95 5.04 -15.45
C PHE A 115 5.61 4.23 -14.35
N GLY A 116 5.72 4.81 -13.15
CA GLY A 116 6.19 4.15 -11.95
C GLY A 116 5.30 4.47 -10.77
N ASP A 117 5.00 3.48 -9.93
CA ASP A 117 4.25 3.62 -8.66
C ASP A 117 4.98 2.87 -7.56
N ILE A 118 5.26 3.54 -6.45
CA ILE A 118 5.92 2.97 -5.27
C ILE A 118 5.00 3.17 -4.07
N VAL A 119 4.70 2.07 -3.39
CA VAL A 119 4.00 2.03 -2.11
C VAL A 119 4.88 1.32 -1.10
N SER A 120 5.20 1.99 -0.01
CA SER A 120 5.91 1.40 1.12
C SER A 120 5.15 1.70 2.41
N ALA A 121 4.87 0.68 3.21
CA ALA A 121 4.21 0.81 4.49
C ALA A 121 4.80 -0.16 5.51
N THR A 122 5.03 0.33 6.72
CA THR A 122 5.45 -0.48 7.86
C THR A 122 4.41 -0.32 8.97
N LEU A 123 3.76 -1.41 9.34
CA LEU A 123 2.84 -1.48 10.47
C LEU A 123 3.55 -2.14 11.65
N GLN A 124 3.29 -1.65 12.86
CA GLN A 124 3.86 -2.21 14.07
C GLN A 124 2.81 -2.27 15.17
N THR A 125 2.64 -3.44 15.73
CA THR A 125 1.81 -3.68 16.91
C THR A 125 2.67 -4.25 18.03
N THR A 126 2.41 -3.83 19.27
CA THR A 126 3.09 -4.33 20.47
C THR A 126 2.07 -4.83 21.46
N GLY A 127 2.35 -5.96 22.09
CA GLY A 127 1.57 -6.54 23.16
C GLY A 127 2.45 -6.78 24.39
N SER A 128 1.83 -6.83 25.56
CA SER A 128 2.49 -7.26 26.77
C SER A 128 1.50 -7.99 27.67
N GLY A 129 1.99 -8.98 28.41
CA GLY A 129 1.17 -9.78 29.31
C GLY A 129 2.01 -10.53 30.32
N ASN A 130 1.34 -11.18 31.26
CA ASN A 130 1.97 -12.09 32.21
C ASN A 130 1.51 -13.52 31.90
N VAL A 131 2.44 -14.43 31.89
CA VAL A 131 2.19 -15.88 31.76
C VAL A 131 2.77 -16.61 32.97
N VAL A 132 2.22 -17.78 33.25
CA VAL A 132 2.75 -18.66 34.30
C VAL A 132 3.42 -19.84 33.62
N ILE A 133 4.71 -20.02 33.88
CA ILE A 133 5.50 -21.11 33.33
C ILE A 133 5.56 -22.21 34.35
N PRO A 134 4.98 -23.41 34.14
CA PRO A 134 5.13 -24.55 35.03
C PRO A 134 6.55 -25.10 34.91
N THR A 135 7.28 -25.12 36.00
CA THR A 135 8.63 -25.71 36.08
C THR A 135 8.65 -26.88 37.03
N ARG A 136 9.49 -27.89 36.76
CA ARG A 136 9.61 -29.05 37.63
C ARG A 136 10.29 -28.75 38.97
N THR A 137 11.15 -27.73 39.02
CA THR A 137 11.98 -27.41 40.17
C THR A 137 11.43 -26.29 41.02
N TYR A 138 10.78 -25.29 40.42
CA TYR A 138 10.33 -24.09 41.09
C TYR A 138 8.79 -23.89 41.07
N GLY A 139 8.05 -24.95 40.64
CA GLY A 139 6.61 -24.85 40.51
C GLY A 139 6.17 -23.85 39.42
N ASN A 140 5.11 -23.13 39.69
CA ASN A 140 4.55 -22.14 38.75
C ASN A 140 5.29 -20.82 38.88
N VAL A 141 6.06 -20.42 37.83
CA VAL A 141 6.86 -19.22 37.78
C VAL A 141 6.14 -18.16 36.99
N PRO A 142 5.82 -16.97 37.58
CA PRO A 142 5.31 -15.86 36.83
C PRO A 142 6.41 -15.31 35.90
N ALA A 143 6.06 -15.09 34.64
CA ALA A 143 6.94 -14.47 33.66
C ALA A 143 6.21 -13.35 32.92
N ALA A 144 6.91 -12.25 32.65
CA ALA A 144 6.42 -11.19 31.80
C ALA A 144 6.78 -11.52 30.33
N VAL A 145 5.82 -11.34 29.45
CA VAL A 145 5.98 -11.50 28.00
C VAL A 145 5.70 -10.16 27.33
N ALA A 146 6.61 -9.70 26.51
CA ALA A 146 6.39 -8.61 25.58
C ALA A 146 6.53 -9.13 24.16
N ASP A 147 5.56 -8.83 23.30
CA ASP A 147 5.58 -9.19 21.89
C ASP A 147 5.51 -7.95 21.01
N LYS A 148 6.20 -8.03 19.88
CA LYS A 148 6.22 -6.99 18.87
C LYS A 148 6.11 -7.65 17.50
N ILE A 149 5.06 -7.25 16.76
CA ILE A 149 4.85 -7.70 15.39
C ILE A 149 5.06 -6.51 14.47
N THR A 150 5.95 -6.66 13.50
CA THR A 150 6.19 -5.67 12.45
C THR A 150 5.86 -6.29 11.11
N LEU A 151 4.98 -5.63 10.36
CA LEU A 151 4.62 -5.97 8.98
C LEU A 151 5.15 -4.89 8.07
N GLN A 152 6.07 -5.23 7.20
CA GLN A 152 6.58 -4.35 6.17
C GLN A 152 6.07 -4.79 4.80
N GLN A 153 5.44 -3.88 4.07
CA GLN A 153 4.95 -4.13 2.73
C GLN A 153 5.52 -3.10 1.77
N ASN A 154 6.13 -3.59 0.70
CA ASN A 154 6.62 -2.78 -0.39
C ASN A 154 5.98 -3.26 -1.69
N MET A 155 5.53 -2.31 -2.51
CA MET A 155 4.99 -2.58 -3.83
C MET A 155 5.59 -1.59 -4.80
N ILE A 156 6.08 -2.11 -5.92
CA ILE A 156 6.67 -1.33 -7.00
C ILE A 156 6.01 -1.75 -8.29
N THR A 157 5.46 -0.78 -9.02
CA THR A 157 4.90 -0.98 -10.37
C THR A 157 5.73 -0.17 -11.35
N GLY A 158 6.13 -0.77 -12.45
CA GLY A 158 6.77 -0.09 -13.58
C GLY A 158 6.11 -0.49 -14.89
N ALA A 159 5.80 0.47 -15.75
CA ALA A 159 5.15 0.22 -17.02
C ALA A 159 5.60 1.19 -18.11
N VAL A 160 5.56 0.72 -19.35
CA VAL A 160 5.57 1.55 -20.55
C VAL A 160 4.13 1.89 -20.90
N THR A 161 3.87 3.12 -21.29
CA THR A 161 2.55 3.60 -21.68
C THR A 161 2.53 4.10 -23.12
N TYR A 162 1.37 3.99 -23.76
CA TYR A 162 1.13 4.55 -25.08
C TYR A 162 -0.24 5.23 -25.08
N THR A 163 -0.28 6.51 -25.49
CA THR A 163 -1.53 7.27 -25.59
C THR A 163 -2.39 6.75 -26.74
N VAL A 164 -3.50 6.11 -26.41
CA VAL A 164 -4.45 5.52 -27.34
C VAL A 164 -5.62 6.44 -27.67
N LEU A 165 -5.89 7.42 -26.79
CA LEU A 165 -6.92 8.43 -27.00
C LEU A 165 -6.48 9.76 -26.41
N ASN A 166 -6.55 10.83 -27.21
CA ASN A 166 -6.38 12.19 -26.76
C ASN A 166 -7.32 13.10 -27.56
N ASN A 167 -8.33 13.61 -26.88
CA ASN A 167 -9.29 14.56 -27.44
C ASN A 167 -9.67 15.61 -26.39
N GLN A 168 -10.65 16.48 -26.69
CA GLN A 168 -11.07 17.56 -25.79
C GLN A 168 -11.64 17.07 -24.45
N ASN A 169 -12.17 15.83 -24.41
CA ASN A 169 -12.89 15.31 -23.25
C ASN A 169 -12.12 14.22 -22.48
N ALA A 170 -11.17 13.52 -23.14
CA ALA A 170 -10.50 12.39 -22.54
C ALA A 170 -9.05 12.26 -23.00
N TYR A 171 -8.21 11.79 -22.08
CA TYR A 171 -6.86 11.35 -22.31
C TYR A 171 -6.73 9.93 -21.74
N VAL A 172 -6.29 8.97 -22.57
CA VAL A 172 -6.18 7.56 -22.19
C VAL A 172 -4.87 6.97 -22.69
N ASP A 173 -4.14 6.35 -21.78
CA ASP A 173 -2.96 5.54 -22.05
C ASP A 173 -3.27 4.07 -21.86
N GLY A 174 -2.87 3.24 -22.82
CA GLY A 174 -2.66 1.81 -22.61
C GLY A 174 -1.32 1.60 -21.89
N LEU A 175 -1.23 0.59 -21.04
CA LEU A 175 0.01 0.28 -20.31
C LEU A 175 0.33 -1.21 -20.33
N VAL A 176 1.63 -1.53 -20.38
CA VAL A 176 2.19 -2.87 -20.21
C VAL A 176 3.41 -2.76 -19.32
N GLY A 177 3.50 -3.62 -18.32
CA GLY A 177 4.58 -3.52 -17.34
C GLY A 177 4.65 -4.69 -16.39
N ALA A 178 5.20 -4.45 -15.21
CA ALA A 178 5.29 -5.42 -14.13
C ALA A 178 5.03 -4.77 -12.78
N ARG A 179 4.46 -5.57 -11.86
CA ARG A 179 4.26 -5.21 -10.46
C ARG A 179 4.98 -6.19 -9.57
N GLY A 180 5.89 -5.68 -8.73
CA GLY A 180 6.54 -6.42 -7.66
C GLY A 180 5.86 -6.13 -6.32
N ILE A 181 5.63 -7.17 -5.53
CA ILE A 181 5.21 -7.06 -4.12
C ILE A 181 6.20 -7.81 -3.26
N THR A 182 6.57 -7.21 -2.13
CA THR A 182 7.31 -7.86 -1.05
C THR A 182 6.60 -7.57 0.26
N ALA A 183 6.25 -8.62 0.99
CA ALA A 183 5.69 -8.54 2.33
C ALA A 183 6.59 -9.30 3.31
N THR A 184 7.04 -8.62 4.37
CA THR A 184 7.88 -9.20 5.42
C THR A 184 7.17 -9.07 6.76
N ALA A 185 6.99 -10.18 7.45
CA ALA A 185 6.48 -10.23 8.81
C ALA A 185 7.62 -10.60 9.76
N THR A 186 7.86 -9.74 10.76
CA THR A 186 8.85 -9.97 11.83
C THR A 186 8.13 -10.02 13.16
N THR A 187 8.31 -11.11 13.91
CA THR A 187 7.78 -11.28 15.26
C THR A 187 8.94 -11.32 16.24
N SER A 188 8.93 -10.45 17.24
CA SER A 188 9.87 -10.46 18.35
C SER A 188 9.10 -10.77 19.62
N VAL A 189 9.60 -11.74 20.41
CA VAL A 189 9.02 -12.12 21.69
C VAL A 189 10.12 -12.03 22.76
N ASP A 190 9.88 -11.21 23.77
CA ASP A 190 10.73 -11.06 24.94
C ASP A 190 10.06 -11.70 26.15
N LEU A 191 10.74 -12.69 26.73
CA LEU A 191 10.30 -13.40 27.92
C LEU A 191 11.21 -13.02 29.09
N SER A 192 10.65 -12.53 30.19
CA SER A 192 11.39 -12.15 31.38
C SER A 192 10.89 -12.91 32.60
N ALA A 193 11.78 -13.61 33.31
CA ALA A 193 11.51 -14.28 34.57
C ALA A 193 12.76 -14.27 35.45
N PHE A 194 12.64 -14.08 36.76
CA PHE A 194 13.74 -14.09 37.74
C PHE A 194 14.89 -13.11 37.42
N GLY A 195 14.62 -11.97 36.81
CA GLY A 195 15.67 -11.04 36.40
C GLY A 195 16.47 -11.46 35.16
N LEU A 196 16.11 -12.59 34.52
CA LEU A 196 16.67 -13.05 33.26
C LEU A 196 15.68 -12.74 32.13
N SER A 197 16.19 -12.27 31.00
CA SER A 197 15.40 -12.03 29.80
C SER A 197 15.93 -12.86 28.64
N ARG A 198 15.01 -13.31 27.78
CA ARG A 198 15.32 -14.00 26.53
C ARG A 198 14.47 -13.41 25.41
N ALA A 199 15.14 -12.86 24.41
CA ALA A 199 14.52 -12.40 23.18
C ALA A 199 14.59 -13.47 22.09
N THR A 200 13.51 -13.63 21.35
CA THR A 200 13.45 -14.47 20.15
C THR A 200 12.86 -13.64 19.02
N VAL A 201 13.53 -13.65 17.88
CA VAL A 201 13.08 -12.94 16.67
C VAL A 201 12.93 -13.95 15.53
N ASP A 202 11.79 -13.97 14.88
CA ASP A 202 11.51 -14.72 13.66
C ASP A 202 11.05 -13.78 12.57
N SER A 203 11.51 -13.98 11.33
CA SER A 203 11.17 -13.14 10.19
C SER A 203 10.91 -14.00 8.96
N LYS A 204 9.80 -13.68 8.28
CA LYS A 204 9.43 -14.34 7.03
C LYS A 204 9.07 -13.30 5.98
N SER A 205 9.56 -13.53 4.75
CA SER A 205 9.32 -12.66 3.61
C SER A 205 8.73 -13.46 2.45
N ILE A 206 7.78 -12.84 1.75
CA ILE A 206 7.18 -13.34 0.51
C ILE A 206 7.36 -12.25 -0.53
N SER A 207 7.78 -12.62 -1.74
CA SER A 207 7.87 -11.70 -2.87
C SER A 207 7.30 -12.34 -4.13
N THR A 208 6.69 -11.53 -4.98
CA THR A 208 6.21 -11.91 -6.31
C THR A 208 6.43 -10.76 -7.29
N ILE A 209 6.59 -11.09 -8.58
CA ILE A 209 6.62 -10.15 -9.68
C ILE A 209 5.64 -10.64 -10.73
N ASP A 210 4.67 -9.80 -11.06
CA ASP A 210 3.58 -10.11 -11.96
C ASP A 210 3.60 -9.18 -13.18
N PRO A 211 3.66 -9.70 -14.42
CA PRO A 211 3.39 -8.89 -15.60
C PRO A 211 1.95 -8.38 -15.54
N ILE A 212 1.76 -7.13 -15.95
CA ILE A 212 0.48 -6.44 -15.96
C ILE A 212 0.19 -5.77 -17.30
N VAL A 213 -1.08 -5.67 -17.62
CA VAL A 213 -1.61 -4.88 -18.73
C VAL A 213 -2.81 -4.09 -18.24
N GLY A 214 -2.98 -2.87 -18.73
CA GLY A 214 -4.05 -2.01 -18.24
C GLY A 214 -4.26 -0.74 -19.03
N LEU A 215 -5.07 0.13 -18.44
CA LEU A 215 -5.40 1.46 -18.94
C LEU A 215 -5.34 2.46 -17.80
N LYS A 216 -4.94 3.70 -18.12
CA LYS A 216 -5.03 4.85 -17.21
C LYS A 216 -5.46 6.08 -17.98
N GLY A 217 -6.03 7.05 -17.30
CA GLY A 217 -6.39 8.28 -17.98
C GLY A 217 -7.15 9.25 -17.11
N ARG A 218 -7.65 10.27 -17.80
CA ARG A 218 -8.47 11.35 -17.24
C ARG A 218 -9.63 11.64 -18.16
N TYR A 219 -10.82 11.81 -17.62
CA TYR A 219 -12.00 12.30 -18.32
C TYR A 219 -12.37 13.67 -17.79
N ARG A 220 -12.40 14.69 -18.65
CA ARG A 220 -12.75 16.07 -18.28
C ARG A 220 -14.24 16.19 -18.02
N ILE A 221 -14.62 16.81 -16.92
CA ILE A 221 -16.02 17.07 -16.57
C ILE A 221 -16.46 18.39 -17.21
N ALA A 222 -17.26 18.29 -18.26
CA ALA A 222 -17.69 19.45 -19.08
C ALA A 222 -16.48 20.34 -19.49
N ASP A 223 -16.66 21.62 -19.67
CA ASP A 223 -15.59 22.55 -19.98
C ASP A 223 -14.95 23.18 -18.73
N THR A 224 -14.76 22.36 -17.70
CA THR A 224 -14.20 22.78 -16.42
C THR A 224 -12.76 22.27 -16.21
N THR A 225 -12.15 22.70 -15.11
CA THR A 225 -10.86 22.18 -14.62
C THR A 225 -11.00 20.91 -13.78
N TRP A 226 -12.22 20.39 -13.62
CA TRP A 226 -12.49 19.13 -12.93
C TRP A 226 -12.36 17.95 -13.88
N TYR A 227 -11.89 16.81 -13.35
CA TYR A 227 -11.75 15.60 -14.12
C TYR A 227 -11.99 14.35 -13.26
N VAL A 228 -12.25 13.25 -13.92
CA VAL A 228 -12.30 11.90 -13.35
C VAL A 228 -11.00 11.20 -13.69
N PRO A 229 -10.05 11.03 -12.75
CA PRO A 229 -8.90 10.16 -12.93
C PRO A 229 -9.36 8.71 -12.84
N PHE A 230 -8.81 7.85 -13.69
CA PHE A 230 -9.04 6.41 -13.65
C PHE A 230 -7.77 5.64 -13.97
N TYR A 231 -7.67 4.46 -13.39
CA TYR A 231 -6.63 3.47 -13.62
C TYR A 231 -7.22 2.08 -13.46
N GLY A 232 -6.81 1.14 -14.28
CA GLY A 232 -7.16 -0.25 -14.14
C GLY A 232 -6.12 -1.13 -14.78
N ASP A 233 -5.68 -2.17 -14.09
CA ASP A 233 -4.78 -3.19 -14.59
C ASP A 233 -5.17 -4.59 -14.11
N ILE A 234 -4.70 -5.57 -14.85
CA ILE A 234 -4.78 -7.00 -14.51
C ILE A 234 -3.46 -7.66 -14.85
N GLY A 235 -3.09 -8.65 -14.05
CA GLY A 235 -1.85 -9.40 -14.24
C GLY A 235 -1.88 -10.77 -13.60
N SER A 236 -0.85 -11.56 -13.92
CA SER A 236 -0.65 -12.90 -13.37
C SER A 236 0.81 -13.28 -13.51
N GLY A 237 1.44 -13.76 -12.43
CA GLY A 237 2.86 -14.12 -12.43
C GLY A 237 3.19 -15.52 -12.89
N GLY A 238 2.20 -16.38 -13.14
CA GLY A 238 2.42 -17.76 -13.59
C GLY A 238 3.13 -18.69 -12.59
N GLY A 239 3.52 -18.19 -11.43
CA GLY A 239 4.19 -18.91 -10.33
C GLY A 239 3.33 -18.92 -9.08
N THR A 240 3.56 -17.97 -8.20
CA THR A 240 2.83 -17.83 -6.93
C THR A 240 1.55 -17.02 -7.05
N THR A 241 1.42 -16.15 -8.06
CA THR A 241 0.22 -15.33 -8.28
C THR A 241 -0.67 -15.94 -9.36
N ASN A 242 -1.88 -16.35 -9.00
CA ASN A 242 -2.91 -16.78 -9.97
C ASN A 242 -3.43 -15.56 -10.75
N VAL A 243 -3.85 -14.52 -10.03
CA VAL A 243 -4.32 -13.26 -10.61
C VAL A 243 -4.12 -12.10 -9.64
N THR A 244 -3.74 -10.97 -10.19
CA THR A 244 -3.77 -9.67 -9.50
C THR A 244 -4.51 -8.66 -10.37
N TRP A 245 -5.22 -7.74 -9.75
CA TRP A 245 -5.82 -6.61 -10.47
C TRP A 245 -5.97 -5.40 -9.56
N GLN A 246 -6.01 -4.22 -10.16
CA GLN A 246 -6.16 -2.97 -9.46
C GLN A 246 -7.10 -2.04 -10.22
N GLY A 247 -7.92 -1.30 -9.48
CA GLY A 247 -8.76 -0.24 -10.00
C GLY A 247 -8.66 1.01 -9.13
N ILE A 248 -8.59 2.18 -9.78
CA ILE A 248 -8.66 3.50 -9.15
C ILE A 248 -9.66 4.34 -9.93
N ILE A 249 -10.56 5.01 -9.22
CA ILE A 249 -11.46 5.99 -9.79
C ILE A 249 -11.71 7.11 -8.79
N GLY A 250 -11.86 8.34 -9.26
CA GLY A 250 -12.03 9.47 -8.36
C GLY A 250 -12.47 10.75 -9.03
N VAL A 251 -12.26 11.84 -8.33
CA VAL A 251 -12.47 13.22 -8.83
C VAL A 251 -11.21 14.02 -8.55
N GLY A 252 -10.75 14.77 -9.55
CA GLY A 252 -9.62 15.67 -9.45
C GLY A 252 -9.96 17.06 -9.95
N LYS A 253 -9.12 18.02 -9.58
CA LYS A 253 -9.18 19.39 -10.04
C LYS A 253 -7.78 19.89 -10.37
N THR A 254 -7.66 20.55 -11.53
CA THR A 254 -6.49 21.33 -11.90
C THR A 254 -6.63 22.72 -11.30
N PHE A 255 -5.70 23.12 -10.45
CA PHE A 255 -5.65 24.43 -9.81
C PHE A 255 -4.80 25.39 -10.62
N GLU A 256 -3.67 24.90 -11.11
CA GLU A 256 -2.71 25.64 -11.94
C GLU A 256 -2.13 24.72 -13.03
N LYS A 257 -1.40 25.29 -14.00
CA LYS A 257 -0.77 24.51 -15.08
C LYS A 257 0.17 23.43 -14.55
N TRP A 258 0.74 23.63 -13.36
CA TRP A 258 1.75 22.78 -12.74
C TRP A 258 1.24 21.95 -11.56
N VAL A 259 -0.04 22.13 -11.10
CA VAL A 259 -0.54 21.39 -9.93
C VAL A 259 -1.99 20.97 -10.05
N ASP A 260 -2.24 19.71 -9.73
CA ASP A 260 -3.56 19.10 -9.57
C ASP A 260 -3.69 18.49 -8.16
N ALA A 261 -4.93 18.35 -7.68
CA ALA A 261 -5.24 17.49 -6.56
C ALA A 261 -6.40 16.56 -6.90
N SER A 262 -6.40 15.37 -6.34
CA SER A 262 -7.47 14.39 -6.56
C SER A 262 -7.79 13.58 -5.31
N LEU A 263 -9.06 13.20 -5.19
CA LEU A 263 -9.58 12.24 -4.24
C LEU A 263 -10.15 11.06 -5.02
N ALA A 264 -9.63 9.87 -4.76
CA ALA A 264 -10.01 8.65 -5.46
C ALA A 264 -10.29 7.52 -4.47
N TYR A 265 -10.87 6.45 -4.97
CA TYR A 265 -10.97 5.18 -4.27
C TYR A 265 -10.12 4.16 -5.03
N ARG A 266 -9.18 3.52 -4.32
CA ARG A 266 -8.30 2.49 -4.85
C ARG A 266 -8.70 1.13 -4.29
N TYR A 267 -8.82 0.16 -5.18
CA TYR A 267 -9.06 -1.24 -4.88
C TYR A 267 -7.96 -2.08 -5.53
N MET A 268 -7.38 -3.00 -4.77
CA MET A 268 -6.36 -3.92 -5.26
C MET A 268 -6.63 -5.31 -4.73
N TYR A 269 -6.45 -6.31 -5.58
CA TYR A 269 -6.69 -7.71 -5.28
C TYR A 269 -5.50 -8.57 -5.70
N TYR A 270 -5.16 -9.51 -4.84
CA TYR A 270 -4.19 -10.57 -5.09
C TYR A 270 -4.78 -11.92 -4.72
N ASP A 271 -4.60 -12.88 -5.63
CA ASP A 271 -4.84 -14.30 -5.42
C ASP A 271 -3.52 -15.04 -5.59
N MET A 272 -2.92 -15.44 -4.49
CA MET A 272 -1.61 -16.11 -4.45
C MET A 272 -1.77 -17.56 -4.02
N LYS A 273 -1.01 -18.45 -4.68
CA LYS A 273 -0.99 -19.89 -4.39
C LYS A 273 0.44 -20.38 -4.26
N SER A 274 0.73 -21.12 -3.18
CA SER A 274 2.02 -21.80 -2.96
C SER A 274 1.79 -23.03 -2.13
N ASP A 275 2.28 -24.20 -2.58
CA ASP A 275 2.26 -25.48 -1.85
C ASP A 275 0.89 -25.86 -1.25
N GLY A 276 -0.18 -25.69 -2.04
CA GLY A 276 -1.55 -25.96 -1.58
C GLY A 276 -2.17 -24.87 -0.71
N LEU A 277 -1.41 -23.85 -0.32
CA LEU A 277 -1.90 -22.66 0.36
C LEU A 277 -2.41 -21.66 -0.65
N LEU A 278 -3.65 -21.22 -0.49
CA LEU A 278 -4.30 -20.16 -1.26
C LEU A 278 -4.54 -18.96 -0.36
N GLN A 279 -4.00 -17.81 -0.75
CA GLN A 279 -4.19 -16.55 -0.02
C GLN A 279 -4.81 -15.51 -0.95
N LYS A 280 -6.03 -15.07 -0.63
CA LYS A 280 -6.73 -14.00 -1.32
C LYS A 280 -6.68 -12.74 -0.47
N THR A 281 -6.00 -11.71 -0.97
CA THR A 281 -5.83 -10.46 -0.23
C THR A 281 -6.43 -9.29 -1.02
N THR A 282 -7.25 -8.51 -0.35
CA THR A 282 -7.87 -7.29 -0.86
C THR A 282 -7.39 -6.10 -0.05
N PHE A 283 -6.92 -5.08 -0.75
CA PHE A 283 -6.62 -3.75 -0.23
C PHE A 283 -7.61 -2.77 -0.82
N LYS A 284 -8.27 -1.96 0.00
CA LYS A 284 -9.23 -0.97 -0.50
C LYS A 284 -9.37 0.21 0.42
N GLY A 285 -9.54 1.40 -0.16
CA GLY A 285 -9.74 2.61 0.62
C GLY A 285 -9.56 3.90 -0.18
N PRO A 286 -9.81 5.05 0.47
CA PRO A 286 -9.64 6.36 -0.14
C PRO A 286 -8.16 6.68 -0.38
N GLN A 287 -7.89 7.38 -1.48
CA GLN A 287 -6.59 7.89 -1.88
C GLN A 287 -6.68 9.39 -2.11
N LEU A 288 -5.83 10.15 -1.44
CA LEU A 288 -5.65 11.60 -1.66
C LEU A 288 -4.31 11.83 -2.33
N ALA A 289 -4.29 12.54 -3.45
CA ALA A 289 -3.09 12.76 -4.24
C ALA A 289 -2.93 14.22 -4.66
N VAL A 290 -1.68 14.66 -4.77
CA VAL A 290 -1.30 15.94 -5.36
C VAL A 290 -0.31 15.65 -6.49
N THR A 291 -0.61 16.13 -7.70
CA THR A 291 0.24 15.92 -8.88
C THR A 291 0.94 17.22 -9.24
N PHE A 292 2.25 17.17 -9.35
CA PHE A 292 3.09 18.25 -9.86
C PHE A 292 3.51 17.92 -11.29
N LYS A 293 3.38 18.89 -12.19
CA LYS A 293 3.64 18.79 -13.63
C LYS A 293 4.80 19.72 -14.01
N PHE A 294 5.72 19.21 -14.84
CA PHE A 294 6.93 19.92 -15.26
C PHE A 294 7.10 19.85 -16.78
#